data_5ebd6e979f1e487fe74973ac85ad6030
#
_entry.id   5ebd6e979f1e487fe74973ac85ad6030
#
_cell.length_a   1.000
_cell.length_b   1.000
_cell.length_c   1.000
_cell.angle_alpha   90.00
_cell.angle_beta   90.00
_cell.angle_gamma   90.00
#
_symmetry.space_group_name_H-M   'P 1'
#
loop_
_entity.id
_entity.type
_entity.pdbx_description
1 polymer ?
#
loop_
_entity_poly.entity_id
_entity_poly.type
_entity_poly.pdbx_seq_one_letter_code
_entity_poly.pdbx_strand_id
1 'polypeptide(L)'
;VSERPASWVRDHLANERTLLAWVRTSIAFMAFGIGIAKLSVLLQVDALEHPEIAAQLPNATVSQLVGAGLVAVGGLVGVLGALQARRWAHEIAGDPPSASAAILTVGISIATSVGLLVYLLV
;
A
#
# COMPACT_ATOMS: atom_id res chain seq x y z
N VAL A 1 34.15 18.14 12.05
CA VAL A 1 32.69 18.07 12.05
C VAL A 1 32.18 18.88 10.88
N SER A 2 31.76 18.20 9.84
CA SER A 2 31.13 18.85 8.70
C SER A 2 29.73 19.33 9.11
N GLU A 3 29.58 20.62 9.28
CA GLU A 3 28.27 21.21 9.42
C GLU A 3 27.48 21.00 8.10
N ARG A 4 26.46 20.19 8.18
CA ARG A 4 25.57 19.99 7.06
C ARG A 4 24.76 21.28 6.86
N PRO A 5 24.68 21.82 5.65
CA PRO A 5 23.93 23.04 5.42
C PRO A 5 22.46 22.84 5.80
N ALA A 6 21.80 23.89 6.29
CA ALA A 6 20.40 23.87 6.68
C ALA A 6 19.47 23.44 5.50
N SER A 7 19.88 23.70 4.26
CA SER A 7 19.22 23.22 3.05
C SER A 7 19.15 21.69 2.99
N TRP A 8 20.22 21.00 3.37
CA TRP A 8 20.28 19.54 3.37
C TRP A 8 19.22 18.92 4.32
N VAL A 9 19.08 19.50 5.52
CA VAL A 9 18.07 19.05 6.49
C VAL A 9 16.65 19.27 5.93
N ARG A 10 16.40 20.42 5.32
CA ARG A 10 15.09 20.72 4.72
C ARG A 10 14.76 19.77 3.56
N ASP A 11 15.74 19.46 2.72
CA ASP A 11 15.56 18.56 1.59
C ASP A 11 15.27 17.13 2.03
N HIS A 12 15.94 16.64 3.09
CA HIS A 12 15.64 15.35 3.69
C HIS A 12 14.26 15.30 4.30
N LEU A 13 13.83 16.32 5.02
CA LEU A 13 12.50 16.40 5.61
C LEU A 13 11.42 16.45 4.51
N ALA A 14 11.68 17.17 3.41
CA ALA A 14 10.78 17.19 2.27
C ALA A 14 10.64 15.81 1.63
N ASN A 15 11.75 15.08 1.48
CA ASN A 15 11.76 13.72 0.97
C ASN A 15 10.98 12.75 1.87
N GLU A 16 11.17 12.84 3.20
CA GLU A 16 10.40 12.05 4.15
C GLU A 16 8.89 12.32 4.07
N ARG A 17 8.49 13.57 3.95
CA ARG A 17 7.08 13.93 3.76
C ARG A 17 6.49 13.30 2.48
N THR A 18 7.24 13.32 1.40
CA THR A 18 6.84 12.71 0.14
C THR A 18 6.70 11.20 0.30
N LEU A 19 7.66 10.54 0.95
CA LEU A 19 7.59 9.10 1.24
C LEU A 19 6.36 8.75 2.08
N LEU A 20 6.10 9.52 3.15
CA LEU A 20 4.93 9.32 4.00
C LEU A 20 3.62 9.50 3.24
N ALA A 21 3.56 10.43 2.28
CA ALA A 21 2.41 10.60 1.41
C ALA A 21 2.16 9.36 0.54
N TRP A 22 3.21 8.78 -0.05
CA TRP A 22 3.13 7.54 -0.83
C TRP A 22 2.68 6.35 0.02
N VAL A 23 3.23 6.22 1.23
CA VAL A 23 2.86 5.16 2.18
C VAL A 23 1.39 5.29 2.57
N ARG A 24 0.92 6.49 2.85
CA ARG A 24 -0.50 6.75 3.17
C ARG A 24 -1.41 6.33 2.03
N THR A 25 -1.08 6.69 0.80
CA THR A 25 -1.85 6.31 -0.39
C THR A 25 -1.86 4.80 -0.57
N SER A 26 -0.71 4.14 -0.41
CA SER A 26 -0.58 2.69 -0.47
C SER A 26 -1.49 1.99 0.54
N ILE A 27 -1.44 2.41 1.80
CA ILE A 27 -2.27 1.86 2.88
C ILE A 27 -3.76 2.08 2.61
N ALA A 28 -4.13 3.26 2.09
CA ALA A 28 -5.51 3.57 1.75
C ALA A 28 -6.06 2.62 0.67
N PHE A 29 -5.30 2.36 -0.40
CA PHE A 29 -5.68 1.42 -1.44
C PHE A 29 -5.82 -0.01 -0.91
N MET A 30 -4.87 -0.45 -0.08
CA MET A 30 -4.93 -1.79 0.52
C MET A 30 -6.14 -1.94 1.45
N ALA A 31 -6.38 -0.96 2.33
CA ALA A 31 -7.51 -0.97 3.25
C ALA A 31 -8.85 -0.97 2.51
N PHE A 32 -8.95 -0.17 1.45
CA PHE A 32 -10.15 -0.10 0.61
C PHE A 32 -10.40 -1.42 -0.13
N GLY A 33 -9.35 -2.03 -0.66
CA GLY A 33 -9.43 -3.33 -1.33
C GLY A 33 -9.92 -4.44 -0.38
N ILE A 34 -9.39 -4.50 0.83
CA ILE A 34 -9.85 -5.44 1.86
C ILE A 34 -11.30 -5.16 2.23
N GLY A 35 -11.66 -3.88 2.40
CA GLY A 35 -13.02 -3.46 2.73
C GLY A 35 -14.03 -3.96 1.70
N ILE A 36 -13.75 -3.79 0.41
CA ILE A 36 -14.60 -4.27 -0.68
C ILE A 36 -14.73 -5.80 -0.63
N ALA A 37 -13.63 -6.52 -0.50
CA ALA A 37 -13.65 -7.97 -0.47
C ALA A 37 -14.43 -8.51 0.74
N LYS A 38 -14.23 -7.94 1.92
CA LYS A 38 -14.93 -8.35 3.14
C LYS A 38 -16.41 -7.97 3.15
N LEU A 39 -16.75 -6.79 2.67
CA LEU A 39 -18.15 -6.37 2.55
C LEU A 39 -18.92 -7.33 1.65
N SER A 40 -18.33 -7.76 0.55
CA SER A 40 -18.94 -8.74 -0.34
C SER A 40 -19.26 -10.06 0.37
N VAL A 41 -18.33 -10.55 1.21
CA VAL A 41 -18.56 -11.77 1.99
C VAL A 41 -19.70 -11.58 2.99
N LEU A 42 -19.72 -10.45 3.71
CA LEU A 42 -20.79 -10.13 4.67
C LEU A 42 -22.17 -10.07 4.00
N LEU A 43 -22.26 -9.43 2.84
CA LEU A 43 -23.50 -9.35 2.08
C LEU A 43 -23.98 -10.71 1.60
N GLN A 44 -23.08 -11.62 1.26
CA GLN A 44 -23.44 -12.97 0.86
C GLN A 44 -23.95 -13.81 2.02
N VAL A 45 -23.37 -13.66 3.21
CA VAL A 45 -23.87 -14.32 4.43
C VAL A 45 -25.28 -13.81 4.74
N ASP A 46 -25.51 -12.51 4.66
CA ASP A 46 -26.83 -11.91 4.87
C ASP A 46 -27.85 -12.39 3.82
N ALA A 47 -27.42 -12.59 2.59
CA ALA A 47 -28.25 -13.10 1.51
C ALA A 47 -28.70 -14.55 1.71
N LEU A 48 -28.02 -15.34 2.53
CA LEU A 48 -28.46 -16.69 2.90
C LEU A 48 -29.72 -16.65 3.77
N GLU A 49 -29.88 -15.61 4.59
CA GLU A 49 -31.06 -15.39 5.42
C GLU A 49 -32.18 -14.66 4.64
N HIS A 50 -31.81 -13.89 3.62
CA HIS A 50 -32.73 -13.09 2.81
C HIS A 50 -32.55 -13.37 1.29
N PRO A 51 -33.16 -14.44 0.76
CA PRO A 51 -32.98 -14.85 -0.64
C PRO A 51 -33.35 -13.78 -1.68
N GLU A 52 -34.22 -12.86 -1.33
CA GLU A 52 -34.66 -11.75 -2.17
C GLU A 52 -33.52 -10.75 -2.47
N ILE A 53 -32.52 -10.65 -1.60
CA ILE A 53 -31.36 -9.77 -1.75
C ILE A 53 -30.30 -10.43 -2.64
N ALA A 54 -30.25 -11.76 -2.64
CA ALA A 54 -29.24 -12.53 -3.35
C ALA A 54 -29.18 -12.22 -4.85
N ALA A 55 -30.32 -11.93 -5.47
CA ALA A 55 -30.41 -11.61 -6.89
C ALA A 55 -29.83 -10.23 -7.26
N GLN A 56 -29.68 -9.35 -6.29
CA GLN A 56 -29.19 -7.97 -6.47
C GLN A 56 -27.71 -7.80 -6.12
N LEU A 57 -27.08 -8.83 -5.54
CA LEU A 57 -25.70 -8.77 -5.11
C LEU A 57 -24.72 -8.95 -6.28
N PRO A 58 -23.60 -8.19 -6.28
CA PRO A 58 -22.51 -8.44 -7.21
C PRO A 58 -21.93 -9.83 -6.99
N ASN A 59 -21.42 -10.42 -8.05
CA ASN A 59 -20.78 -11.73 -7.98
C ASN A 59 -19.57 -11.68 -7.02
N ALA A 60 -19.53 -12.63 -6.06
CA ALA A 60 -18.45 -12.72 -5.07
C ALA A 60 -17.05 -12.72 -5.68
N THR A 61 -16.90 -13.46 -6.76
CA THR A 61 -15.63 -13.57 -7.48
C THR A 61 -15.17 -12.22 -8.04
N VAL A 62 -16.10 -11.42 -8.57
CA VAL A 62 -15.80 -10.09 -9.10
C VAL A 62 -15.34 -9.17 -7.97
N SER A 63 -16.04 -9.16 -6.85
CA SER A 63 -15.68 -8.32 -5.69
C SER A 63 -14.32 -8.71 -5.10
N GLN A 64 -14.02 -10.01 -5.03
CA GLN A 64 -12.71 -10.49 -4.60
C GLN A 64 -11.60 -10.08 -5.57
N LEU A 65 -11.84 -10.18 -6.86
CA LEU A 65 -10.87 -9.75 -7.88
C LEU A 65 -10.62 -8.25 -7.83
N VAL A 66 -11.65 -7.44 -7.66
CA VAL A 66 -11.53 -6.00 -7.51
C VAL A 66 -10.75 -5.66 -6.23
N GLY A 67 -11.07 -6.29 -5.11
CA GLY A 67 -10.36 -6.09 -3.85
C GLY A 67 -8.89 -6.50 -3.95
N ALA A 68 -8.60 -7.64 -4.54
CA ALA A 68 -7.23 -8.10 -4.78
C ALA A 68 -6.46 -7.17 -5.72
N GLY A 69 -7.11 -6.68 -6.78
CA GLY A 69 -6.53 -5.69 -7.69
C GLY A 69 -6.15 -4.40 -6.98
N LEU A 70 -7.02 -3.89 -6.11
CA LEU A 70 -6.74 -2.68 -5.32
C LEU A 70 -5.58 -2.89 -4.33
N VAL A 71 -5.49 -4.06 -3.70
CA VAL A 71 -4.36 -4.41 -2.82
C VAL A 71 -3.06 -4.46 -3.63
N ALA A 72 -3.08 -5.06 -4.81
CA ALA A 72 -1.92 -5.12 -5.69
C ALA A 72 -1.47 -3.72 -6.14
N VAL A 73 -2.40 -2.85 -6.52
CA VAL A 73 -2.12 -1.45 -6.87
C VAL A 73 -1.53 -0.70 -5.67
N GLY A 74 -2.09 -0.87 -4.48
CA GLY A 74 -1.56 -0.28 -3.25
C GLY A 74 -0.13 -0.72 -2.97
N GLY A 75 0.16 -2.01 -3.11
CA GLY A 75 1.51 -2.55 -2.97
C GLY A 75 2.48 -1.95 -3.98
N LEU A 76 2.08 -1.86 -5.24
CA LEU A 76 2.87 -1.24 -6.31
C LEU A 76 3.16 0.24 -6.03
N VAL A 77 2.15 0.99 -5.62
CA VAL A 77 2.30 2.41 -5.23
C VAL A 77 3.29 2.55 -4.09
N GLY A 78 3.22 1.69 -3.07
CA GLY A 78 4.16 1.69 -1.94
C GLY A 78 5.60 1.43 -2.39
N VAL A 79 5.81 0.44 -3.25
CA VAL A 79 7.14 0.11 -3.80
C VAL A 79 7.69 1.26 -4.64
N LEU A 80 6.88 1.81 -5.54
CA LEU A 80 7.30 2.93 -6.38
C LEU A 80 7.66 4.16 -5.55
N GLY A 81 6.87 4.47 -4.52
CA GLY A 81 7.16 5.56 -3.59
C GLY A 81 8.48 5.37 -2.85
N ALA A 82 8.73 4.15 -2.37
CA ALA A 82 9.99 3.81 -1.68
C ALA A 82 11.19 3.90 -2.62
N LEU A 83 11.07 3.42 -3.86
CA LEU A 83 12.14 3.53 -4.86
C LEU A 83 12.42 4.98 -5.24
N GLN A 84 11.38 5.79 -5.38
CA GLN A 84 11.51 7.20 -5.68
C GLN A 84 12.20 7.96 -4.54
N ALA A 85 11.79 7.71 -3.30
CA ALA A 85 12.42 8.29 -2.12
C ALA A 85 13.90 7.91 -2.02
N ARG A 86 14.25 6.67 -2.36
CA ARG A 86 15.63 6.20 -2.41
C ARG A 86 16.46 6.94 -3.47
N ARG A 87 15.90 7.17 -4.66
CA ARG A 87 16.57 7.94 -5.73
C ARG A 87 16.87 9.37 -5.28
N TRP A 88 15.89 10.04 -4.70
CA TRP A 88 16.05 11.40 -4.19
C TRP A 88 17.08 11.48 -3.04
N ALA A 89 17.08 10.50 -2.14
CA ALA A 89 18.09 10.43 -1.08
C ALA A 89 19.50 10.27 -1.64
N HIS A 90 19.67 9.51 -2.71
CA HIS A 90 20.96 9.40 -3.42
C HIS A 90 21.42 10.70 -4.05
N GLU A 91 20.53 11.46 -4.67
CA GLU A 91 20.86 12.74 -5.30
C GLU A 91 21.20 13.82 -4.27
N ILE A 92 20.55 13.82 -3.10
CA ILE A 92 20.74 14.82 -2.05
C ILE A 92 22.03 14.56 -1.25
N ALA A 93 22.36 13.32 -0.98
CA ALA A 93 23.40 12.98 0.02
C ALA A 93 24.65 12.31 -0.54
N GLY A 94 24.65 11.88 -1.80
CA GLY A 94 25.75 11.08 -2.35
C GLY A 94 25.89 9.68 -1.71
N ASP A 95 25.61 9.54 -0.42
CA ASP A 95 25.50 8.28 0.31
C ASP A 95 24.10 8.15 0.90
N PRO A 96 23.37 7.03 0.65
CA PRO A 96 22.06 6.82 1.26
C PRO A 96 22.24 6.57 2.77
N PRO A 97 21.71 7.45 3.64
CA PRO A 97 21.90 7.33 5.08
C PRO A 97 21.24 6.09 5.68
N SER A 98 20.39 5.39 4.93
CA SER A 98 19.76 4.16 5.37
C SER A 98 19.21 3.37 4.19
N ALA A 99 20.11 2.80 3.38
CA ALA A 99 19.72 1.79 2.40
C ALA A 99 18.91 0.66 3.06
N SER A 100 19.24 0.33 4.32
CA SER A 100 18.52 -0.64 5.14
C SER A 100 17.07 -0.24 5.40
N ALA A 101 16.77 1.03 5.73
CA ALA A 101 15.41 1.48 6.01
C ALA A 101 14.53 1.44 4.74
N ALA A 102 15.06 1.85 3.59
CA ALA A 102 14.35 1.77 2.32
C ALA A 102 14.07 0.31 1.92
N ILE A 103 15.05 -0.56 2.07
CA ILE A 103 14.90 -2.00 1.79
C ILE A 103 13.87 -2.63 2.74
N LEU A 104 13.91 -2.29 4.02
CA LEU A 104 12.92 -2.76 5.00
C LEU A 104 11.50 -2.29 4.65
N THR A 105 11.33 -1.03 4.29
CA THR A 105 10.03 -0.49 3.89
C THR A 105 9.48 -1.18 2.66
N VAL A 106 10.31 -1.38 1.63
CA VAL A 106 9.94 -2.12 0.42
C VAL A 106 9.60 -3.58 0.77
N GLY A 107 10.44 -4.22 1.57
CA GLY A 107 10.22 -5.60 2.01
C GLY A 107 8.92 -5.78 2.78
N ILE A 108 8.64 -4.89 3.72
CA ILE A 108 7.39 -4.91 4.50
C ILE A 108 6.18 -4.65 3.59
N SER A 109 6.25 -3.69 2.66
CA SER A 109 5.18 -3.41 1.70
C SER A 109 4.87 -4.61 0.81
N ILE A 110 5.90 -5.25 0.28
CA ILE A 110 5.75 -6.45 -0.56
C ILE A 110 5.18 -7.60 0.28
N ALA A 111 5.74 -7.86 1.46
CA ALA A 111 5.27 -8.93 2.33
C ALA A 111 3.82 -8.74 2.75
N THR A 112 3.43 -7.51 3.11
CA THR A 112 2.05 -7.17 3.47
C THR A 112 1.11 -7.34 2.29
N SER A 113 1.50 -6.84 1.10
CA SER A 113 0.70 -6.96 -0.11
C SER A 113 0.49 -8.41 -0.51
N VAL A 114 1.56 -9.21 -0.52
CA VAL A 114 1.49 -10.65 -0.83
C VAL A 114 0.67 -11.39 0.21
N GLY A 115 0.88 -11.13 1.50
CA GLY A 115 0.11 -11.73 2.58
C GLY A 115 -1.38 -11.43 2.46
N LEU A 116 -1.74 -10.19 2.16
CA LEU A 116 -3.14 -9.79 1.95
C LEU A 116 -3.74 -10.42 0.69
N LEU A 117 -2.97 -10.50 -0.40
CA LEU A 117 -3.43 -11.18 -1.61
C LEU A 117 -3.70 -12.67 -1.36
N VAL A 118 -2.79 -13.35 -0.69
CA VAL A 118 -2.98 -14.76 -0.32
C VAL A 118 -4.21 -14.92 0.57
N TYR A 119 -4.35 -14.05 1.58
CA TYR A 119 -5.51 -14.07 2.49
C TYR A 119 -6.84 -13.87 1.75
N LEU A 120 -6.87 -13.01 0.72
CA LEU A 120 -8.10 -12.76 -0.04
C LEU A 120 -8.41 -13.86 -1.04
N LEU A 121 -7.39 -14.57 -1.53
CA LEU A 121 -7.56 -15.65 -2.52
C LEU A 121 -7.85 -17.03 -1.87
N VAL A 122 -7.49 -17.19 -0.62
CA VAL A 122 -7.76 -18.39 0.17
C VAL A 122 -9.05 -18.24 0.98
#